data_9fc2c2c55ebad8b967d1eef6263362e8
#
_entry.id   9fc2c2c55ebad8b967d1eef6263362e8
#
_cell.length_a   1.000
_cell.length_b   1.000
_cell.length_c   1.000
_cell.angle_alpha   90.00
_cell.angle_beta   90.00
_cell.angle_gamma   90.00
#
_symmetry.space_group_name_H-M   'P 1'
#
loop_
_entity.id
_entity.type
_entity.pdbx_description
1 polymer ?
#
loop_
_entity_poly.entity_id
_entity_poly.type
_entity_poly.pdbx_seq_one_letter_code
_entity_poly.pdbx_strand_id
1 'polypeptide(L)'
;MLNEAAILAARLSKTQIDMKDIEEAATKVKFGPEKKRMQSEEDKKITAYHESGHALVSYFMPHADPVHRISIVGRGLSLGHTLIPPAQDRVHETKTRLLEQIATTLGGRAAEELIFSEMTTGAADDIEKATEVARQMVIGYGMSNLGPINYEVEERRMFGESAQVSE
;
A
#
# COMPACT_ATOMS: atom_id res chain seq x y z
N MET A 1 7.86 -18.32 2.58
CA MET A 1 7.27 -18.35 1.23
C MET A 1 7.35 -19.75 0.61
N LEU A 2 8.52 -20.37 0.35
CA LEU A 2 8.62 -21.71 -0.26
C LEU A 2 7.89 -22.80 0.52
N ASN A 3 7.96 -22.79 1.85
CA ASN A 3 7.19 -23.72 2.68
C ASN A 3 5.67 -23.58 2.48
N GLU A 4 5.15 -22.35 2.35
CA GLU A 4 3.74 -22.11 2.04
C GLU A 4 3.36 -22.62 0.65
N ALA A 5 4.23 -22.45 -0.36
CA ALA A 5 4.02 -22.99 -1.69
C ALA A 5 3.95 -24.53 -1.68
N ALA A 6 4.81 -25.18 -0.90
CA ALA A 6 4.78 -26.64 -0.72
C ALA A 6 3.48 -27.10 -0.07
N ILE A 7 3.00 -26.39 0.95
CA ILE A 7 1.72 -26.70 1.61
C ILE A 7 0.54 -26.54 0.61
N LEU A 8 0.56 -25.48 -0.21
CA LEU A 8 -0.48 -25.27 -1.23
C LEU A 8 -0.46 -26.38 -2.29
N ALA A 9 0.72 -26.74 -2.82
CA ALA A 9 0.87 -27.83 -3.77
C ALA A 9 0.37 -29.18 -3.18
N ALA A 10 0.74 -29.46 -1.93
CA ALA A 10 0.29 -30.69 -1.25
C ALA A 10 -1.24 -30.72 -1.05
N ARG A 11 -1.87 -29.60 -0.70
CA ARG A 11 -3.34 -29.50 -0.60
C ARG A 11 -4.06 -29.76 -1.92
N LEU A 12 -3.43 -29.41 -3.04
CA LEU A 12 -3.93 -29.66 -4.39
C LEU A 12 -3.49 -31.02 -4.95
N SER A 13 -2.90 -31.89 -4.10
CA SER A 13 -2.39 -33.22 -4.48
C SER A 13 -1.39 -33.16 -5.64
N LYS A 14 -0.64 -32.06 -5.78
CA LYS A 14 0.43 -31.91 -6.77
C LYS A 14 1.70 -32.61 -6.27
N THR A 15 2.45 -33.18 -7.20
CA THR A 15 3.76 -33.81 -6.94
C THR A 15 4.94 -32.84 -7.04
N GLN A 16 4.72 -31.64 -7.59
CA GLN A 16 5.72 -30.60 -7.79
C GLN A 16 5.11 -29.24 -7.51
N ILE A 17 5.96 -28.30 -7.06
CA ILE A 17 5.59 -26.89 -6.88
C ILE A 17 5.77 -26.19 -8.22
N ASP A 18 4.75 -25.50 -8.70
CA ASP A 18 4.83 -24.66 -9.89
C ASP A 18 4.87 -23.16 -9.52
N MET A 19 5.06 -22.30 -10.54
CA MET A 19 5.14 -20.86 -10.34
C MET A 19 3.86 -20.27 -9.72
N LYS A 20 2.69 -20.85 -10.05
CA LYS A 20 1.41 -20.41 -9.51
C LYS A 20 1.33 -20.64 -8.01
N ASP A 21 1.87 -21.77 -7.52
CA ASP A 21 1.91 -22.07 -6.09
C ASP A 21 2.82 -21.09 -5.35
N ILE A 22 3.94 -20.68 -5.98
CA ILE A 22 4.87 -19.68 -5.42
C ILE A 22 4.21 -18.30 -5.38
N GLU A 23 3.56 -17.87 -6.45
CA GLU A 23 2.86 -16.58 -6.52
C GLU A 23 1.71 -16.49 -5.52
N GLU A 24 0.92 -17.57 -5.39
CA GLU A 24 -0.16 -17.64 -4.41
C GLU A 24 0.38 -17.66 -2.98
N ALA A 25 1.48 -18.38 -2.73
CA ALA A 25 2.14 -18.37 -1.44
C ALA A 25 2.69 -16.99 -1.09
N ALA A 26 3.30 -16.29 -2.05
CA ALA A 26 3.77 -14.91 -1.86
C ALA A 26 2.61 -13.97 -1.52
N THR A 27 1.51 -14.09 -2.26
CA THR A 27 0.30 -13.30 -2.03
C THR A 27 -0.30 -13.58 -0.64
N LYS A 28 -0.39 -14.86 -0.25
CA LYS A 28 -0.89 -15.28 1.06
C LYS A 28 -0.01 -14.78 2.22
N VAL A 29 1.32 -14.81 2.05
CA VAL A 29 2.25 -14.31 3.07
C VAL A 29 2.13 -12.79 3.24
N LYS A 30 1.92 -12.05 2.14
CA LYS A 30 1.85 -10.59 2.15
C LYS A 30 0.49 -10.06 2.62
N PHE A 31 -0.61 -10.63 2.13
CA PHE A 31 -1.97 -10.10 2.33
C PHE A 31 -2.84 -10.99 3.22
N GLY A 32 -2.35 -12.16 3.62
CA GLY A 32 -3.12 -13.15 4.37
C GLY A 32 -3.87 -14.14 3.47
N PRO A 33 -4.57 -15.11 4.08
CA PRO A 33 -5.37 -16.08 3.35
C PRO A 33 -6.57 -15.43 2.65
N GLU A 34 -6.98 -16.03 1.53
CA GLU A 34 -8.21 -15.66 0.86
C GLU A 34 -9.41 -15.82 1.80
N LYS A 35 -10.26 -14.83 1.87
CA LYS A 35 -11.52 -14.88 2.59
C LYS A 35 -12.68 -14.90 1.62
N LYS A 36 -13.47 -15.97 1.68
CA LYS A 36 -14.76 -16.03 0.99
C LYS A 36 -15.76 -15.15 1.76
N ARG A 37 -15.76 -13.85 1.46
CA ARG A 37 -16.82 -12.95 1.91
C ARG A 37 -17.95 -12.98 0.89
N MET A 38 -19.19 -12.96 1.38
CA MET A 38 -20.34 -12.69 0.52
C MET A 38 -20.37 -11.17 0.24
N GLN A 39 -19.68 -10.78 -0.82
CA GLN A 39 -19.73 -9.41 -1.34
C GLN A 39 -20.90 -9.28 -2.30
N SER A 40 -21.64 -8.18 -2.22
CA SER A 40 -22.62 -7.82 -3.23
C SER A 40 -21.92 -7.52 -4.57
N GLU A 41 -22.64 -7.56 -5.67
CA GLU A 41 -22.09 -7.17 -6.97
C GLU A 41 -21.71 -5.68 -6.99
N GLU A 42 -22.39 -4.87 -6.21
CA GLU A 42 -22.08 -3.45 -6.02
C GLU A 42 -20.76 -3.27 -5.27
N ASP A 43 -20.54 -3.98 -4.15
CA ASP A 43 -19.26 -3.96 -3.42
C ASP A 43 -18.09 -4.40 -4.30
N LYS A 44 -18.28 -5.45 -5.10
CA LYS A 44 -17.25 -5.90 -6.05
C LYS A 44 -16.93 -4.84 -7.09
N LYS A 45 -17.96 -4.14 -7.59
CA LYS A 45 -17.79 -3.06 -8.55
C LYS A 45 -17.03 -1.89 -7.93
N ILE A 46 -17.41 -1.47 -6.72
CA ILE A 46 -16.70 -0.41 -5.99
C ILE A 46 -15.23 -0.81 -5.78
N THR A 47 -14.98 -2.02 -5.26
CA THR A 47 -13.62 -2.54 -5.08
C THR A 47 -12.83 -2.56 -6.38
N ALA A 48 -13.43 -2.97 -7.50
CA ALA A 48 -12.76 -3.04 -8.79
C ALA A 48 -12.32 -1.65 -9.28
N TYR A 49 -13.17 -0.64 -9.15
CA TYR A 49 -12.83 0.73 -9.51
C TYR A 49 -11.78 1.32 -8.57
N HIS A 50 -11.89 1.07 -7.27
CA HIS A 50 -10.92 1.48 -6.27
C HIS A 50 -9.51 0.94 -6.61
N GLU A 51 -9.36 -0.36 -6.76
CA GLU A 51 -8.08 -0.98 -7.10
C GLU A 51 -7.55 -0.55 -8.48
N SER A 52 -8.46 -0.36 -9.44
CA SER A 52 -8.08 0.17 -10.76
C SER A 52 -7.60 1.62 -10.68
N GLY A 53 -8.13 2.41 -9.74
CA GLY A 53 -7.69 3.78 -9.48
C GLY A 53 -6.22 3.84 -9.05
N HIS A 54 -5.82 3.01 -8.09
CA HIS A 54 -4.41 2.89 -7.68
C HIS A 54 -3.52 2.50 -8.87
N ALA A 55 -3.94 1.49 -9.62
CA ALA A 55 -3.18 1.00 -10.76
C ALA A 55 -3.03 2.04 -11.86
N LEU A 56 -4.12 2.75 -12.18
CA LEU A 56 -4.12 3.76 -13.24
C LEU A 56 -3.23 4.94 -12.88
N VAL A 57 -3.35 5.46 -11.65
CA VAL A 57 -2.50 6.54 -11.16
C VAL A 57 -1.03 6.11 -11.17
N SER A 58 -0.70 4.93 -10.64
CA SER A 58 0.68 4.41 -10.66
C SER A 58 1.23 4.30 -12.09
N TYR A 59 0.42 3.83 -13.03
CA TYR A 59 0.83 3.67 -14.44
C TYR A 59 1.24 5.00 -15.10
N PHE A 60 0.58 6.11 -14.76
CA PHE A 60 0.88 7.42 -15.31
C PHE A 60 1.92 8.21 -14.52
N MET A 61 2.36 7.73 -13.35
CA MET A 61 3.41 8.39 -12.56
C MET A 61 4.80 7.96 -13.05
N PRO A 62 5.67 8.92 -13.46
CA PRO A 62 6.96 8.61 -14.11
C PRO A 62 7.94 7.83 -13.23
N HIS A 63 7.84 7.98 -11.89
CA HIS A 63 8.78 7.38 -10.96
C HIS A 63 8.14 6.28 -10.10
N ALA A 64 6.86 5.97 -10.32
CA ALA A 64 6.18 4.88 -9.62
C ALA A 64 6.70 3.51 -10.09
N ASP A 65 6.60 2.53 -9.22
CA ASP A 65 6.92 1.15 -9.60
C ASP A 65 5.79 0.56 -10.46
N PRO A 66 6.10 -0.39 -11.35
CA PRO A 66 5.11 -0.98 -12.24
C PRO A 66 4.07 -1.80 -11.46
N VAL A 67 2.81 -1.69 -11.87
CA VAL A 67 1.73 -2.51 -11.34
C VAL A 67 1.94 -3.96 -11.78
N HIS A 68 2.06 -4.85 -10.81
CA HIS A 68 2.23 -6.28 -11.06
C HIS A 68 0.88 -7.01 -11.16
N ARG A 69 -0.06 -6.68 -10.26
CA ARG A 69 -1.35 -7.38 -10.18
C ARG A 69 -2.42 -6.50 -9.55
N ILE A 70 -3.64 -6.63 -10.05
CA ILE A 70 -4.86 -6.11 -9.43
C ILE A 70 -5.74 -7.30 -9.09
N SER A 71 -6.37 -7.29 -7.92
CA SER A 71 -7.28 -8.36 -7.48
C SER A 71 -8.42 -7.78 -6.66
N ILE A 72 -9.63 -8.24 -6.94
CA ILE A 72 -10.83 -7.98 -6.14
C ILE A 72 -11.13 -9.12 -5.16
N VAL A 73 -10.22 -10.07 -5.02
CA VAL A 73 -10.35 -11.16 -4.06
C VAL A 73 -9.91 -10.67 -2.68
N GLY A 74 -10.84 -10.66 -1.74
CA GLY A 74 -10.59 -10.23 -0.38
C GLY A 74 -9.57 -11.14 0.33
N ARG A 75 -8.57 -10.52 0.99
CA ARG A 75 -7.55 -11.21 1.80
C ARG A 75 -7.35 -10.46 3.12
N GLY A 76 -7.20 -11.21 4.20
CA GLY A 76 -7.01 -10.59 5.51
C GLY A 76 -8.15 -9.61 5.83
N LEU A 77 -7.86 -8.33 5.96
CA LEU A 77 -8.83 -7.26 6.20
C LEU A 77 -9.25 -6.54 4.92
N SER A 78 -8.49 -6.65 3.82
CA SER A 78 -8.78 -5.95 2.56
C SER A 78 -9.87 -6.66 1.74
N LEU A 79 -10.61 -5.89 0.95
CA LEU A 79 -11.61 -6.37 0.01
C LEU A 79 -11.02 -6.68 -1.38
N GLY A 80 -9.93 -5.99 -1.71
CA GLY A 80 -9.11 -6.17 -2.90
C GLY A 80 -7.66 -5.80 -2.61
N HIS A 81 -6.81 -5.80 -3.61
CA HIS A 81 -5.45 -5.28 -3.51
C HIS A 81 -4.84 -5.00 -4.87
N THR A 82 -4.08 -3.92 -4.94
CA THR A 82 -3.19 -3.60 -6.05
C THR A 82 -1.76 -3.83 -5.62
N LEU A 83 -1.08 -4.77 -6.26
CA LEU A 83 0.29 -5.15 -5.94
C LEU A 83 1.26 -4.38 -6.82
N ILE A 84 2.03 -3.50 -6.21
CA ILE A 84 3.07 -2.67 -6.83
C ILE A 84 4.39 -2.99 -6.09
N PRO A 85 5.10 -4.04 -6.48
CA PRO A 85 6.38 -4.37 -5.85
C PRO A 85 7.45 -3.38 -6.32
N PRO A 86 8.43 -3.03 -5.47
CA PRO A 86 9.57 -2.24 -5.90
C PRO A 86 10.31 -2.96 -7.03
N ALA A 87 10.52 -2.26 -8.16
CA ALA A 87 11.24 -2.80 -9.31
C ALA A 87 12.75 -2.95 -9.04
N GLN A 88 13.29 -2.18 -8.08
CA GLN A 88 14.69 -2.17 -7.69
C GLN A 88 14.81 -1.90 -6.21
N ASP A 89 15.86 -2.45 -5.57
CA ASP A 89 16.23 -2.07 -4.21
C ASP A 89 16.74 -0.62 -4.23
N ARG A 90 16.13 0.22 -3.38
CA ARG A 90 16.49 1.63 -3.27
C ARG A 90 16.96 1.94 -1.85
N VAL A 91 18.00 2.74 -1.78
CA VAL A 91 18.54 3.25 -0.50
C VAL A 91 17.97 4.63 -0.17
N HIS A 92 17.56 5.39 -1.21
CA HIS A 92 17.06 6.75 -1.05
C HIS A 92 15.73 6.92 -1.80
N GLU A 93 14.82 7.70 -1.19
CA GLU A 93 13.57 8.14 -1.82
C GLU A 93 13.64 9.65 -2.11
N THR A 94 13.17 10.04 -3.28
CA THR A 94 13.13 11.47 -3.65
C THR A 94 11.78 12.10 -3.26
N LYS A 95 11.77 13.43 -3.09
CA LYS A 95 10.53 14.17 -2.83
C LYS A 95 9.45 13.89 -3.88
N THR A 96 9.83 13.90 -5.16
CA THR A 96 8.91 13.63 -6.28
C THR A 96 8.28 12.25 -6.16
N ARG A 97 9.09 11.24 -5.87
CA ARG A 97 8.61 9.87 -5.72
C ARG A 97 7.66 9.70 -4.54
N LEU A 98 7.94 10.34 -3.41
CA LEU A 98 7.05 10.33 -2.25
C LEU A 98 5.70 11.01 -2.57
N LEU A 99 5.70 12.09 -3.33
CA LEU A 99 4.47 12.73 -3.81
C LEU A 99 3.69 11.82 -4.77
N GLU A 100 4.36 11.12 -5.67
CA GLU A 100 3.74 10.13 -6.56
C GLU A 100 3.19 8.94 -5.78
N GLN A 101 3.86 8.51 -4.71
CA GLN A 101 3.35 7.47 -3.80
C GLN A 101 2.07 7.91 -3.11
N ILE A 102 2.00 9.15 -2.61
CA ILE A 102 0.78 9.73 -2.03
C ILE A 102 -0.35 9.74 -3.09
N ALA A 103 -0.06 10.22 -4.30
CA ALA A 103 -1.03 10.28 -5.38
C ALA A 103 -1.56 8.87 -5.74
N THR A 104 -0.67 7.89 -5.87
CA THR A 104 -1.02 6.49 -6.14
C THR A 104 -1.88 5.91 -5.01
N THR A 105 -1.52 6.17 -3.76
CA THR A 105 -2.27 5.69 -2.59
C THR A 105 -3.67 6.29 -2.52
N LEU A 106 -3.86 7.53 -2.94
CA LEU A 106 -5.18 8.19 -2.99
C LEU A 106 -5.98 7.86 -4.26
N GLY A 107 -5.38 7.15 -5.23
CA GLY A 107 -6.00 6.83 -6.51
C GLY A 107 -7.30 6.04 -6.39
N GLY A 108 -7.40 5.10 -5.44
CA GLY A 108 -8.61 4.33 -5.18
C GLY A 108 -9.77 5.21 -4.76
N ARG A 109 -9.54 6.09 -3.77
CA ARG A 109 -10.55 7.05 -3.31
C ARG A 109 -11.00 8.01 -4.42
N ALA A 110 -10.05 8.51 -5.21
CA ALA A 110 -10.36 9.41 -6.33
C ALA A 110 -11.23 8.71 -7.39
N ALA A 111 -11.00 7.42 -7.64
CA ALA A 111 -11.82 6.64 -8.54
C ALA A 111 -13.24 6.43 -8.02
N GLU A 112 -13.43 6.18 -6.72
CA GLU A 112 -14.76 6.08 -6.10
C GLU A 112 -15.53 7.40 -6.28
N GLU A 113 -14.92 8.52 -5.93
CA GLU A 113 -15.54 9.84 -6.04
C GLU A 113 -15.91 10.19 -7.49
N LEU A 114 -15.03 9.92 -8.44
CA LEU A 114 -15.23 10.22 -9.85
C LEU A 114 -16.37 9.39 -10.49
N ILE A 115 -16.44 8.10 -10.15
CA ILE A 115 -17.35 7.16 -10.84
C ILE A 115 -18.71 7.06 -10.14
N PHE A 116 -18.70 7.10 -8.81
CA PHE A 116 -19.93 6.89 -8.03
C PHE A 116 -20.48 8.18 -7.43
N SER A 117 -19.72 9.29 -7.50
CA SER A 117 -20.03 10.56 -6.80
C SER A 117 -20.24 10.33 -5.28
N GLU A 118 -19.64 9.30 -4.74
CA GLU A 118 -19.76 8.84 -3.34
C GLU A 118 -18.39 8.35 -2.86
N MET A 119 -18.22 8.27 -1.55
CA MET A 119 -16.98 7.83 -0.92
C MET A 119 -17.29 6.77 0.13
N THR A 120 -16.47 5.72 0.15
CA THR A 120 -16.66 4.65 1.12
C THR A 120 -15.60 4.65 2.21
N THR A 121 -15.86 3.91 3.28
CA THR A 121 -14.87 3.67 4.34
C THR A 121 -13.73 2.77 3.90
N GLY A 122 -13.79 2.18 2.70
CA GLY A 122 -12.76 1.31 2.15
C GLY A 122 -11.41 2.00 1.94
N ALA A 123 -11.43 3.33 1.74
CA ALA A 123 -10.22 4.13 1.56
C ALA A 123 -9.54 4.57 2.88
N ALA A 124 -10.03 4.14 4.05
CA ALA A 124 -9.50 4.62 5.34
C ALA A 124 -8.00 4.31 5.52
N ASP A 125 -7.58 3.10 5.19
CA ASP A 125 -6.18 2.65 5.28
C ASP A 125 -5.27 3.41 4.30
N ASP A 126 -5.76 3.75 3.12
CA ASP A 126 -5.01 4.53 2.13
C ASP A 126 -4.84 5.99 2.57
N ILE A 127 -5.87 6.57 3.18
CA ILE A 127 -5.78 7.92 3.75
C ILE A 127 -4.77 7.94 4.89
N GLU A 128 -4.77 6.93 5.76
CA GLU A 128 -3.79 6.79 6.85
C GLU A 128 -2.37 6.73 6.31
N LYS A 129 -2.10 5.83 5.35
CA LYS A 129 -0.78 5.68 4.71
C LYS A 129 -0.33 6.96 4.00
N ALA A 130 -1.20 7.60 3.22
CA ALA A 130 -0.89 8.85 2.53
C ALA A 130 -0.56 9.97 3.52
N THR A 131 -1.31 10.05 4.63
CA THR A 131 -1.09 11.02 5.70
C THR A 131 0.25 10.77 6.39
N GLU A 132 0.60 9.52 6.68
CA GLU A 132 1.87 9.16 7.30
C GLU A 132 3.06 9.57 6.42
N VAL A 133 3.03 9.25 5.11
CA VAL A 133 4.07 9.68 4.17
C VAL A 133 4.17 11.21 4.13
N ALA A 134 3.04 11.92 4.04
CA ALA A 134 3.03 13.39 4.02
C ALA A 134 3.62 13.99 5.31
N ARG A 135 3.28 13.43 6.47
CA ARG A 135 3.84 13.84 7.76
C ARG A 135 5.36 13.63 7.80
N GLN A 136 5.85 12.47 7.38
CA GLN A 136 7.28 12.19 7.32
C GLN A 136 8.03 13.15 6.40
N MET A 137 7.45 13.48 5.25
CA MET A 137 8.02 14.49 4.32
C MET A 137 8.19 15.85 4.98
N VAL A 138 7.21 16.29 5.77
CA VAL A 138 7.23 17.62 6.42
C VAL A 138 8.06 17.58 7.70
N ILE A 139 7.80 16.63 8.58
CA ILE A 139 8.31 16.60 9.95
C ILE A 139 9.73 16.03 10.01
N GLY A 140 9.96 14.86 9.34
CA GLY A 140 11.22 14.14 9.43
C GLY A 140 12.25 14.53 8.37
N TYR A 141 11.78 14.70 7.11
CA TYR A 141 12.69 14.84 5.97
C TYR A 141 12.92 16.31 5.55
N GLY A 142 12.19 17.28 6.12
CA GLY A 142 12.32 18.69 5.73
C GLY A 142 12.03 18.96 4.26
N MET A 143 11.15 18.16 3.64
CA MET A 143 10.82 18.23 2.20
C MET A 143 9.65 19.15 1.89
N SER A 144 9.22 19.99 2.84
CA SER A 144 8.17 20.99 2.66
C SER A 144 8.73 22.34 2.19
N ASN A 145 7.84 23.31 1.99
CA ASN A 145 8.24 24.70 1.70
C ASN A 145 8.71 25.45 2.95
N LEU A 146 8.64 24.84 4.14
CA LEU A 146 9.11 25.39 5.39
C LEU A 146 10.65 25.33 5.53
N GLY A 147 11.32 24.62 4.61
CA GLY A 147 12.76 24.43 4.58
C GLY A 147 13.25 23.14 5.24
N PRO A 148 14.57 22.93 5.30
CA PRO A 148 15.18 21.71 5.81
C PRO A 148 15.25 21.72 7.35
N ILE A 149 14.09 21.68 7.99
CA ILE A 149 13.93 21.66 9.45
C ILE A 149 13.35 20.30 9.85
N ASN A 150 13.90 19.69 10.88
CA ASN A 150 13.37 18.48 11.49
C ASN A 150 12.54 18.85 12.72
N TYR A 151 11.23 18.73 12.61
CA TYR A 151 10.28 19.07 13.68
C TYR A 151 10.13 17.96 14.74
N GLU A 152 10.54 16.73 14.49
CA GLU A 152 10.50 15.66 15.49
C GLU A 152 11.37 15.95 16.72
N VAL A 153 12.50 16.64 16.51
CA VAL A 153 13.40 17.01 17.60
C VAL A 153 12.75 18.06 18.53
N GLU A 154 11.97 18.99 17.97
CA GLU A 154 11.25 19.99 18.76
C GLU A 154 10.08 19.38 19.51
N GLU A 155 9.32 18.48 18.90
CA GLU A 155 8.20 17.79 19.53
C GLU A 155 8.67 16.97 20.74
N ARG A 156 9.75 16.24 20.63
CA ARG A 156 10.39 15.52 21.77
C ARG A 156 10.83 16.45 22.89
N ARG A 157 11.34 17.65 22.58
CA ARG A 157 11.73 18.64 23.58
C ARG A 157 10.51 19.27 24.27
N MET A 158 9.44 19.54 23.53
CA MET A 158 8.21 20.13 24.10
C MET A 158 7.44 19.19 25.02
N PHE A 159 7.46 17.86 24.73
CA PHE A 159 6.75 16.85 25.53
C PHE A 159 7.60 16.19 26.63
N GLY A 160 8.79 16.72 26.93
CA GLY A 160 9.53 16.40 28.17
C GLY A 160 10.31 15.09 28.17
N GLU A 161 10.61 14.48 27.03
CA GLU A 161 11.77 13.58 26.93
C GLU A 161 13.04 14.43 26.95
N SER A 162 13.44 14.86 28.13
CA SER A 162 14.77 15.42 28.34
C SER A 162 15.79 14.37 27.91
N ALA A 163 16.45 14.62 26.76
CA ALA A 163 17.68 13.91 26.47
C ALA A 163 18.61 14.10 27.67
N GLN A 164 18.84 13.04 28.42
CA GLN A 164 19.97 12.99 29.35
C GLN A 164 21.22 13.07 28.48
N VAL A 165 21.71 14.28 28.31
CA VAL A 165 23.09 14.48 27.86
C VAL A 165 23.92 14.08 29.07
N SER A 166 24.45 12.85 29.04
CA SER A 166 25.50 12.44 29.96
C SER A 166 26.72 13.33 29.71
N GLU A 167 27.24 13.90 30.78
CA GLU A 167 28.50 14.59 30.81
C GLU A 167 29.67 13.76 30.23
#